data_2986b3854ba26f7d2c2c009e11c1a2d1
#
_entry.id   2986b3854ba26f7d2c2c009e11c1a2d1
#
_cell.length_a   1.000
_cell.length_b   1.000
_cell.length_c   1.000
_cell.angle_alpha   90.00
_cell.angle_beta   90.00
_cell.angle_gamma   90.00
#
_symmetry.space_group_name_H-M   'P 1'
#
loop_
_entity.id
_entity.type
_entity.pdbx_description
1 polymer ?
#
loop_
_entity_poly.entity_id
_entity_poly.type
_entity_poly.pdbx_seq_one_letter_code
_entity_poly.pdbx_strand_id
1 'polypeptide(L)'
;MGIQTRLTEHAGVEHPIICGAMYPCSNPELVAAAAEGGGMAIIQPVSITMVHGFNDPDTIEGLRVGIRLIRELTDKPIGFNALIEKGSEKYFERMSKWIDIALEEGIRFFVTSLGKPDWVCEKVHAYGGVVYHDVTNRFHAEKGIQCGADGLICVNNRAGGHLGDLSMEEMFEELSDLDVPLICAGGIGSEEELKAAMDLGYDGVQMGTRFIATNECTAPEDYKAAIVNATEDDITWTTKLTGVPVAVIVGDGVKQHSNWLVRRLLNSRFKHRTRVLVTGISFWRMRALAKGKKNSAKDLWSAGKSVETVQSIESATTIMDRLGKSLIKER
;
A
#
# COMPACT_ATOMS: atom_id res chain seq x y z
N MET A 1 24.94 8.78 -8.00
CA MET A 1 24.18 7.81 -8.81
C MET A 1 23.44 6.92 -7.83
N GLY A 2 22.15 6.70 -8.03
CA GLY A 2 21.35 5.79 -7.20
C GLY A 2 21.77 4.32 -7.38
N ILE A 3 21.23 3.44 -6.54
CA ILE A 3 21.43 1.99 -6.70
C ILE A 3 20.58 1.52 -7.88
N GLN A 4 21.23 0.83 -8.81
CA GLN A 4 20.56 0.27 -9.97
C GLN A 4 20.05 -1.13 -9.62
N THR A 5 18.71 -1.29 -9.64
CA THR A 5 18.00 -2.55 -9.50
C THR A 5 16.93 -2.63 -10.59
N ARG A 6 16.34 -3.81 -10.79
CA ARG A 6 15.22 -3.95 -11.74
C ARG A 6 14.03 -3.05 -11.37
N LEU A 7 13.77 -2.80 -10.07
CA LEU A 7 12.76 -1.83 -9.66
C LEU A 7 13.09 -0.41 -10.11
N THR A 8 14.32 0.08 -9.84
CA THR A 8 14.69 1.45 -10.20
C THR A 8 14.67 1.68 -11.72
N GLU A 9 14.99 0.67 -12.50
CA GLU A 9 14.91 0.71 -13.97
C GLU A 9 13.45 0.77 -14.45
N HIS A 10 12.58 -0.11 -13.93
CA HIS A 10 11.16 -0.15 -14.29
C HIS A 10 10.41 1.10 -13.86
N ALA A 11 10.73 1.62 -12.68
CA ALA A 11 10.02 2.73 -12.06
C ALA A 11 10.60 4.11 -12.45
N GLY A 12 11.83 4.17 -12.97
CA GLY A 12 12.52 5.42 -13.30
C GLY A 12 12.85 6.26 -12.06
N VAL A 13 13.14 5.62 -10.92
CA VAL A 13 13.41 6.27 -9.62
C VAL A 13 14.86 6.09 -9.18
N GLU A 14 15.30 6.93 -8.22
CA GLU A 14 16.69 6.94 -7.74
C GLU A 14 16.95 5.85 -6.68
N HIS A 15 15.91 5.54 -5.88
CA HIS A 15 15.99 4.62 -4.75
C HIS A 15 15.02 3.44 -4.91
N PRO A 16 15.45 2.20 -4.57
CA PRO A 16 14.61 1.01 -4.71
C PRO A 16 13.58 0.90 -3.59
N ILE A 17 12.83 1.98 -3.34
CA ILE A 17 11.87 2.11 -2.24
C ILE A 17 10.52 2.57 -2.79
N ILE A 18 9.46 1.86 -2.42
CA ILE A 18 8.08 2.20 -2.73
C ILE A 18 7.39 2.72 -1.46
N CYS A 19 6.89 3.95 -1.49
CA CYS A 19 5.85 4.41 -0.57
C CYS A 19 4.52 3.83 -1.05
N GLY A 20 4.05 2.78 -0.36
CA GLY A 20 2.89 1.99 -0.75
C GLY A 20 1.57 2.75 -0.65
N ALA A 21 0.55 2.23 -1.32
CA ALA A 21 -0.79 2.78 -1.27
C ALA A 21 -1.46 2.50 0.08
N MET A 22 -1.87 3.54 0.80
CA MET A 22 -2.45 3.45 2.14
C MET A 22 -3.80 4.17 2.20
N TYR A 23 -4.87 3.43 2.44
CA TYR A 23 -6.17 4.03 2.72
C TYR A 23 -6.33 4.25 4.23
N PRO A 24 -6.71 5.45 4.70
CA PRO A 24 -7.05 6.69 3.97
C PRO A 24 -5.87 7.67 3.85
N CYS A 25 -4.65 7.26 4.08
CA CYS A 25 -3.49 8.09 4.38
C CYS A 25 -2.72 8.61 3.15
N SER A 26 -2.90 8.02 1.96
CA SER A 26 -2.23 8.49 0.74
C SER A 26 -2.90 9.76 0.20
N ASN A 27 -2.51 10.91 0.73
CA ASN A 27 -2.92 12.23 0.26
C ASN A 27 -1.91 12.80 -0.77
N PRO A 28 -2.26 13.82 -1.55
CA PRO A 28 -1.40 14.38 -2.59
C PRO A 28 -0.03 14.81 -2.09
N GLU A 29 0.05 15.48 -0.94
CA GLU A 29 1.29 15.99 -0.36
C GLU A 29 2.24 14.85 0.05
N LEU A 30 1.71 13.75 0.62
CA LEU A 30 2.51 12.57 0.94
C LEU A 30 3.08 11.91 -0.32
N VAL A 31 2.24 11.72 -1.34
CA VAL A 31 2.66 11.11 -2.60
C VAL A 31 3.77 11.94 -3.24
N ALA A 32 3.58 13.25 -3.33
CA ALA A 32 4.58 14.16 -3.89
C ALA A 32 5.89 14.16 -3.09
N ALA A 33 5.82 14.28 -1.76
CA ALA A 33 7.01 14.33 -0.91
C ALA A 33 7.83 13.03 -0.94
N ALA A 34 7.17 11.88 -1.01
CA ALA A 34 7.85 10.60 -1.15
C ALA A 34 8.52 10.46 -2.54
N ALA A 35 7.89 10.95 -3.61
CA ALA A 35 8.48 10.99 -4.95
C ALA A 35 9.67 11.95 -5.02
N GLU A 36 9.58 13.15 -4.42
CA GLU A 36 10.67 14.13 -4.33
C GLU A 36 11.89 13.57 -3.58
N GLY A 37 11.67 12.64 -2.63
CA GLY A 37 12.73 11.94 -1.95
C GLY A 37 13.46 10.87 -2.80
N GLY A 38 13.07 10.70 -4.06
CA GLY A 38 13.73 9.81 -5.03
C GLY A 38 13.22 8.37 -5.09
N GLY A 39 12.13 8.03 -4.37
CA GLY A 39 11.48 6.72 -4.44
C GLY A 39 10.21 6.73 -5.30
N MET A 40 9.58 5.55 -5.44
CA MET A 40 8.27 5.42 -6.08
C MET A 40 7.15 5.65 -5.07
N ALA A 41 6.27 6.59 -5.32
CA ALA A 41 5.09 6.83 -4.49
C ALA A 41 3.80 6.40 -5.18
N ILE A 42 2.97 5.62 -4.48
CA ILE A 42 1.78 5.00 -5.07
C ILE A 42 0.51 5.76 -4.68
N ILE A 43 -0.20 6.26 -5.68
CA ILE A 43 -1.53 6.85 -5.53
C ILE A 43 -2.52 5.77 -5.12
N GLN A 44 -3.29 6.06 -4.06
CA GLN A 44 -4.46 5.26 -3.68
C GLN A 44 -5.73 6.00 -4.16
N PRO A 45 -6.37 5.57 -5.26
CA PRO A 45 -7.44 6.36 -5.91
C PRO A 45 -8.64 6.63 -5.01
N VAL A 46 -8.97 5.70 -4.11
CA VAL A 46 -10.08 5.87 -3.17
C VAL A 46 -9.75 6.95 -2.11
N SER A 47 -8.48 7.03 -1.67
CA SER A 47 -8.04 8.12 -0.77
C SER A 47 -8.17 9.46 -1.47
N ILE A 48 -7.63 9.59 -2.66
CA ILE A 48 -7.68 10.83 -3.44
C ILE A 48 -9.13 11.28 -3.66
N THR A 49 -9.99 10.43 -4.22
CA THR A 49 -11.34 10.83 -4.62
C THR A 49 -12.32 10.99 -3.46
N MET A 50 -12.27 10.09 -2.47
CA MET A 50 -13.31 10.03 -1.45
C MET A 50 -12.92 10.62 -0.09
N VAL A 51 -11.64 10.70 0.22
CA VAL A 51 -11.15 11.21 1.51
C VAL A 51 -10.65 12.63 1.38
N HIS A 52 -9.76 12.91 0.43
CA HIS A 52 -9.02 14.17 0.34
C HIS A 52 -9.73 15.25 -0.49
N GLY A 53 -11.04 15.15 -0.66
CA GLY A 53 -11.86 16.33 -0.92
C GLY A 53 -12.16 16.67 -2.36
N PHE A 54 -11.74 15.85 -3.31
CA PHE A 54 -12.19 16.02 -4.70
C PHE A 54 -13.62 15.49 -4.81
N ASN A 55 -14.52 16.15 -4.10
CA ASN A 55 -15.96 15.88 -4.05
C ASN A 55 -16.66 16.39 -5.31
N ASP A 56 -16.13 16.09 -6.46
CA ASP A 56 -16.96 16.08 -7.63
C ASP A 56 -17.97 14.92 -7.47
N PRO A 57 -19.26 15.10 -7.70
CA PRO A 57 -20.22 13.99 -7.79
C PRO A 57 -19.77 12.93 -8.81
N ASP A 58 -18.92 13.29 -9.77
CA ASP A 58 -18.18 12.37 -10.63
C ASP A 58 -16.79 12.07 -10.04
N THR A 59 -16.69 10.98 -9.26
CA THR A 59 -15.42 10.50 -8.70
C THR A 59 -14.37 10.15 -9.75
N ILE A 60 -14.70 10.12 -11.03
CA ILE A 60 -13.81 9.84 -12.16
C ILE A 60 -12.99 11.09 -12.45
N GLU A 61 -13.62 12.23 -12.69
CA GLU A 61 -12.92 13.50 -12.86
C GLU A 61 -12.23 13.97 -11.58
N GLY A 62 -12.78 13.67 -10.42
CA GLY A 62 -12.12 13.92 -9.14
C GLY A 62 -10.73 13.27 -9.02
N LEU A 63 -10.52 12.09 -9.62
CA LEU A 63 -9.20 11.47 -9.69
C LEU A 63 -8.24 12.29 -10.57
N ARG A 64 -8.67 12.74 -11.74
CA ARG A 64 -7.85 13.56 -12.64
C ARG A 64 -7.39 14.85 -11.95
N VAL A 65 -8.30 15.54 -11.27
CA VAL A 65 -7.97 16.73 -10.48
C VAL A 65 -6.93 16.39 -9.41
N GLY A 66 -7.11 15.27 -8.69
CA GLY A 66 -6.16 14.84 -7.66
C GLY A 66 -4.77 14.50 -8.21
N ILE A 67 -4.68 13.83 -9.36
CA ILE A 67 -3.39 13.54 -10.02
C ILE A 67 -2.72 14.85 -10.43
N ARG A 68 -3.45 15.80 -10.99
CA ARG A 68 -2.89 17.10 -11.41
C ARG A 68 -2.38 17.91 -10.23
N LEU A 69 -3.07 17.88 -9.08
CA LEU A 69 -2.55 18.50 -7.86
C LEU A 69 -1.25 17.86 -7.38
N ILE A 70 -1.13 16.53 -7.49
CA ILE A 70 0.17 15.88 -7.20
C ILE A 70 1.23 16.39 -8.18
N ARG A 71 0.88 16.54 -9.47
CA ARG A 71 1.80 17.05 -10.51
C ARG A 71 2.19 18.52 -10.34
N GLU A 72 1.36 19.33 -9.68
CA GLU A 72 1.74 20.70 -9.27
C GLU A 72 2.82 20.70 -8.18
N LEU A 73 2.95 19.59 -7.42
CA LEU A 73 3.90 19.45 -6.33
C LEU A 73 5.16 18.68 -6.73
N THR A 74 5.12 17.84 -7.78
CA THR A 74 6.26 17.02 -8.22
C THR A 74 6.16 16.63 -9.69
N ASP A 75 7.30 16.67 -10.38
CA ASP A 75 7.47 16.11 -11.72
C ASP A 75 8.05 14.67 -11.71
N LYS A 76 8.39 14.16 -10.51
CA LYS A 76 8.99 12.83 -10.34
C LYS A 76 8.01 11.71 -10.69
N PRO A 77 8.51 10.49 -11.01
CA PRO A 77 7.66 9.32 -11.23
C PRO A 77 6.75 9.02 -10.04
N ILE A 78 5.50 8.75 -10.34
CA ILE A 78 4.49 8.28 -9.37
C ILE A 78 3.76 7.08 -9.95
N GLY A 79 3.31 6.18 -9.08
CA GLY A 79 2.57 4.99 -9.45
C GLY A 79 1.10 5.02 -9.02
N PHE A 80 0.36 4.01 -9.41
CA PHE A 80 -1.08 3.91 -9.19
C PHE A 80 -1.48 2.54 -8.64
N ASN A 81 -2.33 2.52 -7.62
CA ASN A 81 -2.88 1.28 -7.05
C ASN A 81 -4.20 0.89 -7.72
N ALA A 82 -4.18 -0.18 -8.48
CA ALA A 82 -5.35 -0.78 -9.10
C ALA A 82 -5.83 -2.01 -8.31
N LEU A 83 -6.67 -1.80 -7.31
CA LEU A 83 -7.23 -2.86 -6.50
C LEU A 83 -8.22 -3.69 -7.32
N ILE A 84 -7.95 -4.98 -7.50
CA ILE A 84 -8.78 -5.90 -8.29
C ILE A 84 -9.70 -6.69 -7.35
N GLU A 85 -10.78 -6.06 -6.91
CA GLU A 85 -11.74 -6.74 -6.06
C GLU A 85 -12.83 -7.41 -6.90
N LYS A 86 -13.16 -8.66 -6.59
CA LYS A 86 -14.35 -9.35 -7.13
C LYS A 86 -15.61 -8.75 -6.49
N GLY A 87 -15.88 -7.50 -6.83
CA GLY A 87 -17.01 -6.73 -6.32
C GLY A 87 -18.16 -6.67 -7.30
N SER A 88 -18.83 -5.52 -7.34
CA SER A 88 -19.88 -5.24 -8.32
C SER A 88 -19.29 -4.81 -9.66
N GLU A 89 -20.04 -5.02 -10.74
CA GLU A 89 -19.71 -4.50 -12.08
C GLU A 89 -19.39 -3.00 -12.06
N LYS A 90 -20.12 -2.22 -11.26
CA LYS A 90 -19.86 -0.78 -11.05
C LYS A 90 -18.48 -0.49 -10.48
N TYR A 91 -17.94 -1.35 -9.61
CA TYR A 91 -16.60 -1.18 -9.09
C TYR A 91 -15.56 -1.43 -10.19
N PHE A 92 -15.74 -2.50 -10.96
CA PHE A 92 -14.88 -2.83 -12.09
C PHE A 92 -14.86 -1.70 -13.13
N GLU A 93 -16.02 -1.21 -13.57
CA GLU A 93 -16.13 -0.10 -14.52
C GLU A 93 -15.44 1.16 -14.01
N ARG A 94 -15.63 1.49 -12.73
CA ARG A 94 -14.97 2.64 -12.12
C ARG A 94 -13.44 2.48 -12.07
N MET A 95 -12.94 1.32 -11.64
CA MET A 95 -11.51 1.06 -11.61
C MET A 95 -10.91 1.10 -13.02
N SER A 96 -11.58 0.54 -14.00
CA SER A 96 -11.16 0.59 -15.39
C SER A 96 -11.00 2.04 -15.89
N LYS A 97 -11.98 2.92 -15.62
CA LYS A 97 -11.93 4.34 -15.97
C LYS A 97 -10.83 5.09 -15.18
N TRP A 98 -10.61 4.75 -13.92
CA TRP A 98 -9.52 5.33 -13.13
C TRP A 98 -8.14 4.96 -13.69
N ILE A 99 -7.97 3.73 -14.16
CA ILE A 99 -6.73 3.31 -14.84
C ILE A 99 -6.55 4.09 -16.15
N ASP A 100 -7.63 4.30 -16.94
CA ASP A 100 -7.56 5.11 -18.16
C ASP A 100 -7.08 6.53 -17.86
N ILE A 101 -7.66 7.19 -16.84
CA ILE A 101 -7.23 8.53 -16.41
C ILE A 101 -5.76 8.52 -15.96
N ALA A 102 -5.34 7.54 -15.16
CA ALA A 102 -3.95 7.45 -14.72
C ALA A 102 -2.98 7.34 -15.89
N LEU A 103 -3.32 6.53 -16.90
CA LEU A 103 -2.54 6.37 -18.13
C LEU A 103 -2.51 7.64 -18.97
N GLU A 104 -3.65 8.34 -19.13
CA GLU A 104 -3.78 9.62 -19.82
C GLU A 104 -2.94 10.73 -19.14
N GLU A 105 -2.91 10.75 -17.81
CA GLU A 105 -2.09 11.68 -17.01
C GLU A 105 -0.61 11.24 -16.88
N GLY A 106 -0.19 10.24 -17.66
CA GLY A 106 1.22 9.86 -17.81
C GLY A 106 1.76 8.89 -16.77
N ILE A 107 0.92 8.29 -15.94
CA ILE A 107 1.36 7.25 -14.99
C ILE A 107 1.66 5.95 -15.75
N ARG A 108 2.79 5.30 -15.42
CA ARG A 108 3.28 4.09 -16.09
C ARG A 108 3.63 2.95 -15.14
N PHE A 109 3.66 3.19 -13.83
CA PHE A 109 3.92 2.17 -12.81
C PHE A 109 2.64 1.87 -12.05
N PHE A 110 2.17 0.61 -12.10
CA PHE A 110 0.93 0.18 -11.48
C PHE A 110 1.19 -0.93 -10.47
N VAL A 111 0.48 -0.87 -9.34
CA VAL A 111 0.43 -1.94 -8.34
C VAL A 111 -0.96 -2.54 -8.32
N THR A 112 -1.05 -3.86 -8.34
CA THR A 112 -2.33 -4.58 -8.30
C THR A 112 -2.37 -5.56 -7.14
N SER A 113 -3.55 -5.82 -6.59
CA SER A 113 -3.76 -6.78 -5.52
C SER A 113 -5.14 -7.45 -5.56
N LEU A 114 -5.29 -8.55 -4.86
CA LEU A 114 -6.51 -9.33 -4.58
C LEU A 114 -7.10 -10.15 -5.73
N GLY A 115 -7.01 -9.76 -6.97
CA GLY A 115 -7.61 -10.45 -8.12
C GLY A 115 -6.57 -10.90 -9.13
N LYS A 116 -7.05 -11.26 -10.32
CA LYS A 116 -6.17 -11.54 -11.46
C LYS A 116 -5.84 -10.24 -12.18
N PRO A 117 -4.55 -9.90 -12.37
CA PRO A 117 -4.14 -8.65 -12.98
C PRO A 117 -4.21 -8.61 -14.52
N ASP A 118 -4.61 -9.68 -15.19
CA ASP A 118 -4.57 -9.86 -16.65
C ASP A 118 -5.09 -8.63 -17.44
N TRP A 119 -6.29 -8.19 -17.16
CA TRP A 119 -6.92 -7.05 -17.85
C TRP A 119 -6.23 -5.69 -17.51
N VAL A 120 -5.62 -5.57 -16.32
CA VAL A 120 -4.83 -4.37 -15.97
C VAL A 120 -3.51 -4.40 -16.72
N CYS A 121 -2.82 -5.56 -16.74
CA CYS A 121 -1.57 -5.73 -17.48
C CYS A 121 -1.77 -5.41 -18.97
N GLU A 122 -2.80 -5.96 -19.61
CA GLU A 122 -3.13 -5.67 -21.01
C GLU A 122 -3.27 -4.15 -21.25
N LYS A 123 -4.05 -3.46 -20.40
CA LYS A 123 -4.25 -2.01 -20.50
C LYS A 123 -2.96 -1.21 -20.33
N VAL A 124 -2.22 -1.52 -19.27
CA VAL A 124 -1.02 -0.78 -18.90
C VAL A 124 0.10 -1.00 -19.91
N HIS A 125 0.31 -2.22 -20.37
CA HIS A 125 1.31 -2.57 -21.38
C HIS A 125 1.04 -1.88 -22.72
N ALA A 126 -0.22 -1.69 -23.12
CA ALA A 126 -0.58 -0.93 -24.32
C ALA A 126 -0.05 0.52 -24.32
N TYR A 127 0.24 1.07 -23.14
CA TYR A 127 0.84 2.41 -22.96
C TYR A 127 2.32 2.37 -22.58
N GLY A 128 2.97 1.20 -22.64
CA GLY A 128 4.38 1.02 -22.27
C GLY A 128 4.64 1.15 -20.77
N GLY A 129 3.64 0.91 -19.94
CA GLY A 129 3.77 0.87 -18.48
C GLY A 129 4.09 -0.53 -17.96
N VAL A 130 4.30 -0.65 -16.65
CA VAL A 130 4.61 -1.89 -15.94
C VAL A 130 3.62 -2.13 -14.80
N VAL A 131 3.38 -3.39 -14.48
CA VAL A 131 2.44 -3.82 -13.43
C VAL A 131 3.15 -4.73 -12.44
N TYR A 132 3.16 -4.32 -11.16
CA TYR A 132 3.61 -5.17 -10.06
C TYR A 132 2.37 -5.72 -9.32
N HIS A 133 2.45 -6.98 -8.88
CA HIS A 133 1.32 -7.65 -8.23
C HIS A 133 1.65 -8.07 -6.80
N ASP A 134 0.76 -7.72 -5.85
CA ASP A 134 0.87 -8.13 -4.45
C ASP A 134 0.62 -9.65 -4.32
N VAL A 135 1.59 -10.34 -3.73
CA VAL A 135 1.54 -11.80 -3.52
C VAL A 135 1.92 -12.18 -2.10
N THR A 136 1.37 -13.29 -1.60
CA THR A 136 1.63 -13.80 -0.26
C THR A 136 2.22 -15.21 -0.26
N ASN A 137 2.37 -15.84 -1.43
CA ASN A 137 2.94 -17.17 -1.61
C ASN A 137 3.20 -17.45 -3.10
N ARG A 138 3.89 -18.56 -3.39
CA ARG A 138 4.25 -18.99 -4.75
C ARG A 138 3.06 -19.17 -5.69
N PHE A 139 1.96 -19.74 -5.20
CA PHE A 139 0.78 -19.93 -6.04
C PHE A 139 0.22 -18.62 -6.58
N HIS A 140 0.18 -17.55 -5.75
CA HIS A 140 -0.24 -16.24 -6.19
C HIS A 140 0.81 -15.59 -7.11
N ALA A 141 2.10 -15.79 -6.83
CA ALA A 141 3.21 -15.28 -7.64
C ALA A 141 3.14 -15.82 -9.07
N GLU A 142 3.11 -17.14 -9.23
CA GLU A 142 3.03 -17.81 -10.55
C GLU A 142 1.78 -17.36 -11.33
N LYS A 143 0.63 -17.21 -10.64
CA LYS A 143 -0.58 -16.70 -11.27
C LYS A 143 -0.47 -15.24 -11.70
N GLY A 144 0.17 -14.39 -10.89
CA GLY A 144 0.43 -12.99 -11.25
C GLY A 144 1.28 -12.89 -12.52
N ILE A 145 2.38 -13.65 -12.57
CA ILE A 145 3.28 -13.72 -13.75
C ILE A 145 2.52 -14.24 -14.98
N GLN A 146 1.76 -15.33 -14.84
CA GLN A 146 0.94 -15.87 -15.95
C GLN A 146 -0.09 -14.86 -16.48
N CYS A 147 -0.52 -13.92 -15.66
CA CYS A 147 -1.42 -12.83 -16.04
C CYS A 147 -0.68 -11.60 -16.59
N GLY A 148 0.66 -11.63 -16.71
CA GLY A 148 1.46 -10.57 -17.29
C GLY A 148 2.05 -9.57 -16.28
N ALA A 149 2.08 -9.89 -14.99
CA ALA A 149 2.77 -9.01 -14.02
C ALA A 149 4.28 -8.97 -14.31
N ASP A 150 4.84 -7.76 -14.33
CA ASP A 150 6.25 -7.48 -14.62
C ASP A 150 7.13 -7.59 -13.37
N GLY A 151 6.53 -7.61 -12.18
CA GLY A 151 7.19 -7.76 -10.90
C GLY A 151 6.22 -8.15 -9.79
N LEU A 152 6.75 -8.56 -8.65
CA LEU A 152 5.98 -9.02 -7.50
C LEU A 152 6.27 -8.19 -6.26
N ILE A 153 5.21 -7.83 -5.54
CA ILE A 153 5.32 -7.26 -4.19
C ILE A 153 5.04 -8.38 -3.20
N CYS A 154 6.09 -8.84 -2.54
CA CYS A 154 6.13 -9.99 -1.66
C CYS A 154 5.66 -9.60 -0.25
N VAL A 155 4.37 -9.76 0.01
CA VAL A 155 3.74 -9.35 1.29
C VAL A 155 3.98 -10.44 2.34
N ASN A 156 4.84 -10.15 3.30
CA ASN A 156 5.25 -11.07 4.36
C ASN A 156 4.39 -10.95 5.64
N ASN A 157 4.71 -11.74 6.67
CA ASN A 157 3.97 -11.82 7.93
C ASN A 157 4.20 -10.62 8.89
N ARG A 158 5.05 -9.65 8.50
CA ARG A 158 5.29 -8.40 9.26
C ARG A 158 4.59 -7.18 8.64
N ALA A 159 3.84 -7.40 7.53
CA ALA A 159 3.19 -6.33 6.80
C ALA A 159 2.03 -5.67 7.58
N GLY A 160 1.78 -4.40 7.32
CA GLY A 160 0.54 -3.72 7.68
C GLY A 160 -0.57 -4.03 6.68
N GLY A 161 -1.81 -3.94 7.09
CA GLY A 161 -2.92 -4.32 6.21
C GLY A 161 -3.09 -5.84 6.12
N HIS A 162 -3.35 -6.36 4.93
CA HIS A 162 -3.45 -7.81 4.71
C HIS A 162 -2.07 -8.47 4.89
N LEU A 163 -2.04 -9.57 5.64
CA LEU A 163 -0.82 -10.27 6.00
C LEU A 163 -0.58 -11.47 5.09
N GLY A 164 0.70 -11.76 4.82
CA GLY A 164 1.17 -13.08 4.43
C GLY A 164 1.46 -13.96 5.65
N ASP A 165 1.76 -15.22 5.40
CA ASP A 165 2.10 -16.20 6.46
C ASP A 165 3.62 -16.41 6.57
N LEU A 166 4.38 -16.11 5.52
CA LEU A 166 5.82 -16.33 5.42
C LEU A 166 6.63 -15.14 5.95
N SER A 167 7.80 -15.40 6.50
CA SER A 167 8.80 -14.37 6.81
C SER A 167 9.38 -13.76 5.53
N MET A 168 10.18 -12.70 5.67
CA MET A 168 10.89 -12.08 4.55
C MET A 168 11.85 -13.09 3.87
N GLU A 169 12.58 -13.86 4.67
CA GLU A 169 13.55 -14.86 4.23
C GLU A 169 12.87 -16.03 3.53
N GLU A 170 11.83 -16.60 4.16
CA GLU A 170 11.04 -17.70 3.59
C GLU A 170 10.38 -17.31 2.28
N MET A 171 9.85 -16.08 2.19
CA MET A 171 9.23 -15.55 0.98
C MET A 171 10.26 -15.39 -0.13
N PHE A 172 11.47 -14.90 0.18
CA PHE A 172 12.54 -14.77 -0.80
C PHE A 172 13.00 -16.15 -1.28
N GLU A 173 13.24 -17.09 -0.37
CA GLU A 173 13.63 -18.48 -0.72
C GLU A 173 12.58 -19.14 -1.63
N GLU A 174 11.29 -18.94 -1.33
CA GLU A 174 10.19 -19.53 -2.12
C GLU A 174 10.08 -18.94 -3.53
N LEU A 175 10.47 -17.66 -3.75
CA LEU A 175 10.20 -16.93 -4.99
C LEU A 175 11.45 -16.55 -5.79
N SER A 176 12.65 -16.70 -5.26
CA SER A 176 13.91 -16.20 -5.86
C SER A 176 14.29 -16.85 -7.20
N ASP A 177 13.72 -18.00 -7.53
CA ASP A 177 13.89 -18.69 -8.82
C ASP A 177 12.95 -18.14 -9.93
N LEU A 178 12.03 -17.24 -9.59
CA LEU A 178 11.16 -16.60 -10.56
C LEU A 178 11.90 -15.42 -11.21
N ASP A 179 11.92 -15.39 -12.54
CA ASP A 179 12.66 -14.37 -13.32
C ASP A 179 11.86 -13.06 -13.44
N VAL A 180 11.50 -12.47 -12.29
CA VAL A 180 10.85 -11.16 -12.18
C VAL A 180 11.38 -10.40 -10.97
N PRO A 181 11.35 -9.04 -10.96
CA PRO A 181 11.69 -8.27 -9.76
C PRO A 181 10.86 -8.66 -8.55
N LEU A 182 11.51 -8.84 -7.40
CA LEU A 182 10.88 -9.12 -6.12
C LEU A 182 11.03 -7.93 -5.18
N ILE A 183 9.92 -7.43 -4.65
CA ILE A 183 9.87 -6.29 -3.73
C ILE A 183 9.42 -6.77 -2.35
N CYS A 184 10.26 -6.59 -1.34
CA CYS A 184 9.90 -6.95 0.02
C CYS A 184 8.84 -5.99 0.59
N ALA A 185 7.72 -6.49 1.09
CA ALA A 185 6.67 -5.69 1.71
C ALA A 185 6.31 -6.23 3.10
N GLY A 186 6.64 -5.46 4.13
CA GLY A 186 6.36 -5.76 5.53
C GLY A 186 7.59 -5.78 6.42
N GLY A 187 7.49 -5.14 7.57
CA GLY A 187 8.55 -5.09 8.58
C GLY A 187 9.69 -4.10 8.29
N ILE A 188 9.61 -3.30 7.23
CA ILE A 188 10.67 -2.34 6.87
C ILE A 188 10.29 -0.95 7.38
N GLY A 189 11.11 -0.36 8.26
CA GLY A 189 10.96 0.98 8.82
C GLY A 189 12.29 1.70 9.05
N SER A 190 13.41 0.97 9.03
CA SER A 190 14.77 1.47 9.27
C SER A 190 15.75 1.17 8.13
N GLU A 191 16.96 1.72 8.23
CA GLU A 191 18.06 1.48 7.30
C GLU A 191 18.56 0.03 7.39
N GLU A 192 18.59 -0.54 8.60
CA GLU A 192 19.02 -1.91 8.87
C GLU A 192 18.07 -2.93 8.23
N GLU A 193 16.76 -2.72 8.36
CA GLU A 193 15.74 -3.60 7.79
C GLU A 193 15.74 -3.50 6.25
N LEU A 194 15.90 -2.26 5.72
CA LEU A 194 16.06 -2.05 4.28
C LEU A 194 17.28 -2.81 3.74
N LYS A 195 18.42 -2.66 4.40
CA LYS A 195 19.66 -3.34 4.01
C LYS A 195 19.51 -4.85 4.07
N ALA A 196 18.91 -5.39 5.14
CA ALA A 196 18.67 -6.82 5.27
C ALA A 196 17.84 -7.38 4.08
N ALA A 197 16.81 -6.66 3.64
CA ALA A 197 16.04 -7.07 2.47
C ALA A 197 16.87 -7.03 1.19
N MET A 198 17.67 -5.99 0.98
CA MET A 198 18.53 -5.87 -0.21
C MET A 198 19.67 -6.92 -0.21
N ASP A 199 20.24 -7.24 0.96
CA ASP A 199 21.30 -8.25 1.12
C ASP A 199 20.78 -9.68 0.86
N LEU A 200 19.49 -9.95 1.11
CA LEU A 200 18.84 -11.20 0.71
C LEU A 200 18.70 -11.32 -0.83
N GLY A 201 18.67 -10.20 -1.55
CA GLY A 201 18.55 -10.18 -3.00
C GLY A 201 17.24 -9.60 -3.54
N TYR A 202 16.41 -9.00 -2.72
CA TYR A 202 15.24 -8.26 -3.20
C TYR A 202 15.65 -7.07 -4.08
N ASP A 203 14.86 -6.77 -5.11
CA ASP A 203 15.08 -5.62 -6.01
C ASP A 203 14.65 -4.28 -5.40
N GLY A 204 14.03 -4.31 -4.23
CA GLY A 204 13.57 -3.14 -3.50
C GLY A 204 12.60 -3.49 -2.38
N VAL A 205 12.06 -2.45 -1.75
CA VAL A 205 11.10 -2.61 -0.64
C VAL A 205 9.86 -1.75 -0.84
N GLN A 206 8.72 -2.19 -0.27
CA GLN A 206 7.52 -1.38 -0.13
C GLN A 206 7.24 -1.11 1.35
N MET A 207 7.09 0.15 1.70
CA MET A 207 6.87 0.64 3.06
C MET A 207 5.52 1.37 3.14
N GLY A 208 4.75 1.07 4.19
CA GLY A 208 3.49 1.78 4.48
C GLY A 208 3.56 2.52 5.81
N THR A 209 3.62 1.79 6.91
CA THR A 209 3.54 2.31 8.28
C THR A 209 4.51 3.45 8.56
N ARG A 210 5.76 3.36 8.08
CA ARG A 210 6.76 4.42 8.22
C ARG A 210 6.28 5.75 7.61
N PHE A 211 5.64 5.70 6.44
CA PHE A 211 5.16 6.88 5.73
C PHE A 211 3.84 7.44 6.29
N ILE A 212 3.07 6.67 7.08
CA ILE A 212 1.94 7.23 7.83
C ILE A 212 2.43 8.18 8.92
N ALA A 213 3.56 7.87 9.59
CA ALA A 213 4.20 8.72 10.60
C ALA A 213 5.10 9.79 9.96
N THR A 214 4.54 10.60 9.06
CA THR A 214 5.22 11.72 8.39
C THR A 214 4.45 13.03 8.51
N ASN A 215 5.16 14.13 8.30
CA ASN A 215 4.58 15.47 8.37
C ASN A 215 3.52 15.69 7.29
N GLU A 216 3.76 15.18 6.08
CA GLU A 216 2.91 15.36 4.90
C GLU A 216 1.67 14.45 4.91
N CYS A 217 1.72 13.34 5.64
CA CYS A 217 0.56 12.46 5.78
C CYS A 217 -0.54 13.15 6.59
N THR A 218 -1.77 13.15 6.06
CA THR A 218 -2.95 13.74 6.73
C THR A 218 -3.62 12.77 7.73
N ALA A 219 -2.97 11.67 8.10
CA ALA A 219 -3.44 10.81 9.18
C ALA A 219 -3.62 11.63 10.48
N PRO A 220 -4.64 11.33 11.30
CA PRO A 220 -4.81 11.98 12.61
C PRO A 220 -3.55 11.89 13.47
N GLU A 221 -3.25 12.93 14.25
CA GLU A 221 -2.07 12.96 15.12
C GLU A 221 -2.05 11.79 16.13
N ASP A 222 -3.23 11.40 16.63
CA ASP A 222 -3.38 10.22 17.51
C ASP A 222 -2.94 8.92 16.80
N TYR A 223 -3.16 8.80 15.49
CA TYR A 223 -2.71 7.65 14.70
C TYR A 223 -1.18 7.65 14.53
N LYS A 224 -0.61 8.79 14.16
CA LYS A 224 0.85 8.95 14.04
C LYS A 224 1.54 8.68 15.39
N ALA A 225 0.98 9.23 16.47
CA ALA A 225 1.48 8.99 17.83
C ALA A 225 1.36 7.51 18.23
N ALA A 226 0.27 6.84 17.87
CA ALA A 226 0.12 5.42 18.13
C ALA A 226 1.19 4.58 17.40
N ILE A 227 1.56 4.95 16.17
CA ILE A 227 2.65 4.28 15.43
C ILE A 227 4.00 4.49 16.14
N VAL A 228 4.31 5.73 16.55
CA VAL A 228 5.60 6.08 17.17
C VAL A 228 5.77 5.44 18.55
N ASN A 229 4.67 5.22 19.28
CA ASN A 229 4.70 4.65 20.63
C ASN A 229 4.52 3.13 20.67
N ALA A 230 4.15 2.50 19.56
CA ALA A 230 3.92 1.05 19.50
C ALA A 230 5.23 0.28 19.32
N THR A 231 5.25 -0.93 19.86
CA THR A 231 6.24 -1.97 19.60
C THR A 231 5.64 -3.05 18.69
N GLU A 232 6.45 -3.99 18.21
CA GLU A 232 5.91 -5.09 17.39
C GLU A 232 4.95 -6.01 18.17
N ASP A 233 5.09 -6.07 19.50
CA ASP A 233 4.20 -6.82 20.38
C ASP A 233 2.80 -6.19 20.47
N ASP A 234 2.69 -4.90 20.16
CA ASP A 234 1.41 -4.19 20.08
C ASP A 234 0.67 -4.44 18.77
N ILE A 235 1.28 -5.15 17.82
CA ILE A 235 0.63 -5.48 16.55
C ILE A 235 -0.13 -6.79 16.66
N THR A 236 -1.43 -6.72 16.44
CA THR A 236 -2.32 -7.87 16.34
C THR A 236 -3.11 -7.83 15.03
N TRP A 237 -3.90 -8.87 14.77
CA TRP A 237 -4.78 -8.88 13.61
C TRP A 237 -6.25 -8.80 14.00
N THR A 238 -7.07 -8.28 13.10
CA THR A 238 -8.53 -8.23 13.26
C THR A 238 -9.26 -8.45 11.95
N THR A 239 -10.40 -9.14 12.01
CA THR A 239 -11.31 -9.27 10.84
C THR A 239 -12.39 -8.20 10.78
N LYS A 240 -12.38 -7.23 11.73
CA LYS A 240 -13.44 -6.23 11.84
C LYS A 240 -13.40 -5.16 10.78
N LEU A 241 -12.25 -4.94 10.14
CA LEU A 241 -12.09 -3.90 9.11
C LEU A 241 -12.60 -4.32 7.74
N THR A 242 -12.19 -5.50 7.28
CA THR A 242 -12.46 -5.96 5.90
C THR A 242 -13.12 -7.34 5.85
N GLY A 243 -13.32 -7.99 6.99
CA GLY A 243 -13.75 -9.40 7.05
C GLY A 243 -12.65 -10.41 6.71
N VAL A 244 -11.44 -9.95 6.45
CA VAL A 244 -10.19 -10.73 6.36
C VAL A 244 -9.22 -10.23 7.43
N PRO A 245 -8.25 -11.04 7.88
CA PRO A 245 -7.24 -10.59 8.83
C PRO A 245 -6.46 -9.38 8.31
N VAL A 246 -6.43 -8.31 9.12
CA VAL A 246 -5.68 -7.08 8.87
C VAL A 246 -4.89 -6.74 10.11
N ALA A 247 -3.61 -6.44 9.98
CA ALA A 247 -2.75 -6.03 11.08
C ALA A 247 -3.15 -4.64 11.60
N VAL A 248 -3.23 -4.51 12.93
CA VAL A 248 -3.61 -3.28 13.63
C VAL A 248 -2.84 -3.15 14.93
N ILE A 249 -2.65 -1.90 15.40
CA ILE A 249 -2.13 -1.61 16.73
C ILE A 249 -3.19 -2.01 17.77
N VAL A 250 -2.77 -2.71 18.82
CA VAL A 250 -3.63 -3.08 19.96
C VAL A 250 -3.93 -1.83 20.77
N GLY A 251 -5.19 -1.39 20.75
CA GLY A 251 -5.70 -0.35 21.65
C GLY A 251 -6.69 -0.92 22.65
N ASP A 252 -7.07 -0.13 23.66
CA ASP A 252 -8.08 -0.51 24.63
C ASP A 252 -9.40 -0.91 23.94
N GLY A 253 -9.73 -2.20 23.98
CA GLY A 253 -10.96 -2.75 23.39
C GLY A 253 -10.83 -3.32 21.97
N VAL A 254 -9.61 -3.46 21.42
CA VAL A 254 -9.40 -4.21 20.19
C VAL A 254 -9.73 -5.68 20.41
N LYS A 255 -10.78 -6.15 19.75
CA LYS A 255 -11.14 -7.57 19.71
C LYS A 255 -10.70 -8.14 18.38
N GLN A 256 -9.94 -9.22 18.37
CA GLN A 256 -9.45 -9.89 17.17
C GLN A 256 -10.58 -10.31 16.22
N HIS A 257 -11.70 -10.71 16.75
CA HIS A 257 -12.80 -11.23 15.95
C HIS A 257 -14.00 -10.28 15.88
N SER A 258 -14.65 -10.23 14.73
CA SER A 258 -15.99 -9.71 14.58
C SER A 258 -16.98 -10.51 15.45
N ASN A 259 -18.16 -9.93 15.75
CA ASN A 259 -19.22 -10.60 16.51
C ASN A 259 -19.53 -12.00 15.94
N TRP A 260 -19.89 -12.95 16.79
CA TRP A 260 -20.14 -14.33 16.40
C TRP A 260 -21.12 -14.48 15.21
N LEU A 261 -22.11 -13.61 15.10
CA LEU A 261 -23.06 -13.56 13.97
C LEU A 261 -22.35 -13.19 12.66
N VAL A 262 -21.51 -12.16 12.67
CA VAL A 262 -20.72 -11.72 11.50
C VAL A 262 -19.75 -12.82 11.10
N ARG A 263 -19.10 -13.46 12.07
CA ARG A 263 -18.19 -14.60 11.83
C ARG A 263 -18.92 -15.79 11.20
N ARG A 264 -20.13 -16.11 11.68
CA ARG A 264 -20.97 -17.17 11.11
C ARG A 264 -21.38 -16.84 9.67
N LEU A 265 -21.71 -15.57 9.38
CA LEU A 265 -22.05 -15.11 8.04
C LEU A 265 -20.83 -15.10 7.11
N LEU A 266 -19.64 -14.72 7.60
CA LEU A 266 -18.38 -14.76 6.84
C LEU A 266 -17.96 -16.20 6.48
N ASN A 267 -18.38 -17.21 7.24
CA ASN A 267 -18.14 -18.63 6.98
C ASN A 267 -19.29 -19.33 6.22
N SER A 268 -20.31 -18.58 5.78
CA SER A 268 -21.49 -19.09 5.10
C SER A 268 -21.49 -18.76 3.60
N ARG A 269 -22.51 -19.25 2.86
CA ARG A 269 -22.79 -18.85 1.48
C ARG A 269 -22.95 -17.33 1.28
N PHE A 270 -23.17 -16.58 2.35
CA PHE A 270 -23.30 -15.13 2.33
C PHE A 270 -21.98 -14.37 2.55
N LYS A 271 -20.84 -15.07 2.62
CA LYS A 271 -19.51 -14.47 2.91
C LYS A 271 -19.19 -13.23 2.09
N HIS A 272 -19.51 -13.22 0.80
CA HIS A 272 -19.24 -12.09 -0.10
C HIS A 272 -20.05 -10.85 0.28
N ARG A 273 -21.37 -11.00 0.49
CA ARG A 273 -22.25 -9.89 0.91
C ARG A 273 -21.86 -9.35 2.27
N THR A 274 -21.51 -10.25 3.20
CA THR A 274 -21.07 -9.86 4.54
C THR A 274 -19.75 -9.09 4.50
N ARG A 275 -18.78 -9.52 3.69
CA ARG A 275 -17.53 -8.77 3.46
C ARG A 275 -17.80 -7.36 2.93
N VAL A 276 -18.58 -7.22 1.87
CA VAL A 276 -18.94 -5.92 1.30
C VAL A 276 -19.57 -5.01 2.34
N LEU A 277 -20.47 -5.52 3.18
CA LEU A 277 -21.10 -4.75 4.25
C LEU A 277 -20.09 -4.31 5.31
N VAL A 278 -19.24 -5.24 5.80
CA VAL A 278 -18.22 -4.96 6.82
C VAL A 278 -17.21 -3.95 6.30
N THR A 279 -16.72 -4.15 5.09
CA THR A 279 -15.77 -3.23 4.43
C THR A 279 -16.40 -1.85 4.25
N GLY A 280 -17.67 -1.78 3.80
CA GLY A 280 -18.39 -0.51 3.64
C GLY A 280 -18.53 0.28 4.95
N ILE A 281 -18.89 -0.38 6.05
CA ILE A 281 -19.00 0.26 7.37
C ILE A 281 -17.62 0.77 7.83
N SER A 282 -16.58 -0.03 7.66
CA SER A 282 -15.21 0.35 8.03
C SER A 282 -14.70 1.51 7.18
N PHE A 283 -14.99 1.50 5.89
CA PHE A 283 -14.68 2.57 4.96
C PHE A 283 -15.29 3.92 5.42
N TRP A 284 -16.58 3.93 5.77
CA TRP A 284 -17.25 5.13 6.27
C TRP A 284 -16.66 5.63 7.59
N ARG A 285 -16.28 4.71 8.49
CA ARG A 285 -15.60 5.06 9.75
C ARG A 285 -14.25 5.71 9.50
N MET A 286 -13.38 5.08 8.70
CA MET A 286 -12.05 5.62 8.39
C MET A 286 -12.12 6.96 7.66
N ARG A 287 -13.09 7.13 6.75
CA ARG A 287 -13.37 8.42 6.11
C ARG A 287 -13.77 9.50 7.11
N ALA A 288 -14.59 9.16 8.10
CA ALA A 288 -15.01 10.10 9.14
C ALA A 288 -13.83 10.54 10.00
N LEU A 289 -12.93 9.61 10.36
CA LEU A 289 -11.69 9.88 11.10
C LEU A 289 -10.75 10.79 10.31
N ALA A 290 -10.52 10.48 9.04
CA ALA A 290 -9.68 11.31 8.15
C ALA A 290 -10.22 12.73 7.96
N LYS A 291 -11.53 12.95 8.17
CA LYS A 291 -12.18 14.28 8.17
C LYS A 291 -12.22 14.96 9.56
N GLY A 292 -11.41 14.50 10.52
CA GLY A 292 -11.30 15.09 11.85
C GLY A 292 -12.50 14.90 12.77
N LYS A 293 -13.44 14.01 12.42
CA LYS A 293 -14.52 13.64 13.35
C LYS A 293 -13.95 12.74 14.43
N LYS A 294 -13.86 13.25 15.66
CA LYS A 294 -13.47 12.45 16.83
C LYS A 294 -14.35 11.22 16.93
N ASN A 295 -13.75 10.05 16.83
CA ASN A 295 -14.41 8.80 17.18
C ASN A 295 -13.94 8.40 18.58
N SER A 296 -14.85 7.92 19.41
CA SER A 296 -14.52 7.48 20.75
C SER A 296 -13.60 6.27 20.72
N ALA A 297 -12.51 6.28 21.46
CA ALA A 297 -11.73 5.19 22.12
C ALA A 297 -11.68 3.77 21.52
N LYS A 298 -12.01 3.55 20.24
CA LYS A 298 -12.07 2.24 19.58
C LYS A 298 -11.50 2.25 18.17
N ASP A 299 -10.57 3.17 17.92
CA ASP A 299 -10.02 3.32 16.60
C ASP A 299 -9.02 2.20 16.33
N LEU A 300 -9.24 1.49 15.24
CA LEU A 300 -8.37 0.42 14.77
C LEU A 300 -7.38 1.05 13.80
N TRP A 301 -6.15 1.29 14.27
CA TRP A 301 -5.07 1.82 13.47
C TRP A 301 -4.35 0.69 12.75
N SER A 302 -4.44 0.65 11.41
CA SER A 302 -3.74 -0.37 10.63
C SER A 302 -2.25 -0.07 10.60
N ALA A 303 -1.42 -0.99 11.08
CA ALA A 303 0.03 -0.87 11.05
C ALA A 303 0.68 -2.25 10.95
N GLY A 304 1.89 -2.30 10.39
CA GLY A 304 2.73 -3.49 10.39
C GLY A 304 3.77 -3.44 11.51
N LYS A 305 4.54 -4.51 11.64
CA LYS A 305 5.57 -4.66 12.69
C LYS A 305 6.75 -3.71 12.55
N SER A 306 6.86 -2.96 11.44
CA SER A 306 7.83 -1.87 11.29
C SER A 306 7.60 -0.70 12.26
N VAL A 307 6.52 -0.68 13.06
CA VAL A 307 6.35 0.29 14.17
C VAL A 307 7.55 0.27 15.11
N GLU A 308 8.17 -0.90 15.33
CA GLU A 308 9.34 -1.08 16.22
C GLU A 308 10.48 -0.09 15.91
N THR A 309 10.67 0.25 14.66
CA THR A 309 11.76 1.13 14.21
C THR A 309 11.30 2.55 13.87
N VAL A 310 10.01 2.87 14.03
CA VAL A 310 9.45 4.20 13.78
C VAL A 310 9.43 5.01 15.09
N GLN A 311 10.46 5.81 15.33
CA GLN A 311 10.65 6.55 16.59
C GLN A 311 10.23 8.02 16.55
N SER A 312 9.95 8.57 15.36
CA SER A 312 9.63 9.99 15.18
C SER A 312 8.77 10.24 13.96
N ILE A 313 8.06 11.37 13.99
CA ILE A 313 7.37 11.92 12.83
C ILE A 313 8.36 12.83 12.10
N GLU A 314 8.66 12.51 10.85
CA GLU A 314 9.65 13.21 10.02
C GLU A 314 9.04 13.56 8.65
N SER A 315 9.78 14.32 7.82
CA SER A 315 9.38 14.53 6.41
C SER A 315 9.54 13.25 5.59
N ALA A 316 8.55 12.93 4.76
CA ALA A 316 8.58 11.79 3.85
C ALA A 316 9.77 11.87 2.87
N THR A 317 10.08 13.07 2.37
CA THR A 317 11.24 13.35 1.53
C THR A 317 12.54 12.99 2.25
N THR A 318 12.69 13.44 3.52
CA THR A 318 13.90 13.17 4.32
C THR A 318 14.07 11.69 4.60
N ILE A 319 12.99 10.98 4.93
CA ILE A 319 13.03 9.53 5.17
C ILE A 319 13.46 8.78 3.91
N MET A 320 12.82 9.08 2.79
CA MET A 320 13.08 8.42 1.50
C MET A 320 14.53 8.62 1.05
N ASP A 321 15.02 9.86 1.09
CA ASP A 321 16.39 10.23 0.69
C ASP A 321 17.43 9.60 1.63
N ARG A 322 17.21 9.64 2.97
CA ARG A 322 18.09 9.02 3.95
C ARG A 322 18.21 7.52 3.75
N LEU A 323 17.08 6.82 3.64
CA LEU A 323 17.04 5.37 3.41
C LEU A 323 17.71 5.01 2.07
N GLY A 324 17.42 5.72 1.01
CA GLY A 324 18.07 5.47 -0.29
C GLY A 324 19.57 5.70 -0.26
N LYS A 325 20.04 6.75 0.40
CA LYS A 325 21.48 7.04 0.55
C LYS A 325 22.21 6.05 1.42
N SER A 326 21.55 5.42 2.39
CA SER A 326 22.19 4.41 3.26
C SER A 326 22.68 3.20 2.47
N LEU A 327 22.00 2.86 1.39
CA LEU A 327 22.39 1.79 0.47
C LEU A 327 23.63 2.12 -0.38
N ILE A 328 23.97 3.41 -0.57
CA ILE A 328 25.10 3.85 -1.42
C ILE A 328 26.42 3.89 -0.65
N LYS A 329 26.42 4.11 0.67
CA LYS A 329 27.60 4.38 1.48
C LYS A 329 28.50 3.17 1.75
N GLU A 330 28.08 1.96 1.42
CA GLU A 330 28.81 0.72 1.72
C GLU A 330 29.34 -0.02 0.47
N ARG A 331 29.44 0.66 -0.66
CA ARG A 331 30.20 0.21 -1.83
C ARG A 331 31.41 1.10 -2.04
#